data_dde62f26b936def720a836adab28046a
#
_entry.id   dde62f26b936def720a836adab28046a
#
_cell.length_a   1.000
_cell.length_b   1.000
_cell.length_c   1.000
_cell.angle_alpha   90.00
_cell.angle_beta   90.00
_cell.angle_gamma   90.00
#
_symmetry.space_group_name_H-M   'P 1'
#
loop_
_entity.id
_entity.type
_entity.pdbx_description
1 polymer ?
#
loop_
_entity_poly.entity_id
_entity_poly.type
_entity_poly.pdbx_seq_one_letter_code
_entity_poly.pdbx_strand_id
1 'polypeptide(L)'
;MMRRSFLALALAVAAAPALAQFDTLTQKPIVAAVRAGDEEKVRQALLKGENPNQIDTSGRPLLMIAAMDGQIAVVDALLKGGAVADATDRDGYTSLLRAAERGDVDIADMLLKKNAKSNAQTRQGVTPLMVAARLGHAEVVRLLLANKADPNKPDFTGRTALTYAKQNNRGSIETMLRKAGARE
;
A
#
# COMPACT_ATOMS: atom_id res chain seq x y z
N MET A 1 57.03 37.44 29.06
CA MET A 1 56.68 36.41 28.00
C MET A 1 55.29 35.89 28.30
N MET A 2 54.26 36.41 27.66
CA MET A 2 52.87 36.03 27.87
C MET A 2 52.44 35.11 26.71
N ARG A 3 52.13 33.87 27.00
CA ARG A 3 51.53 32.94 26.04
C ARG A 3 50.00 33.14 26.03
N ARG A 4 49.48 33.64 24.93
CA ARG A 4 48.03 33.74 24.65
C ARG A 4 47.58 32.40 24.06
N SER A 5 46.80 31.64 24.83
CA SER A 5 46.07 30.45 24.33
C SER A 5 44.77 30.90 23.66
N PHE A 6 44.68 30.69 22.36
CA PHE A 6 43.43 30.85 21.63
C PHE A 6 42.58 29.57 21.82
N LEU A 7 41.46 29.69 22.54
CA LEU A 7 40.42 28.68 22.59
C LEU A 7 39.57 28.85 21.32
N ALA A 8 39.73 27.92 20.38
CA ALA A 8 38.84 27.84 19.24
C ALA A 8 37.57 27.11 19.67
N LEU A 9 36.48 27.86 19.84
CA LEU A 9 35.13 27.31 20.08
C LEU A 9 34.57 26.79 18.76
N ALA A 10 34.59 25.46 18.56
CA ALA A 10 33.96 24.82 17.42
C ALA A 10 32.42 24.84 17.61
N LEU A 11 31.76 25.76 16.93
CA LEU A 11 30.28 25.72 16.79
C LEU A 11 29.93 24.57 15.82
N ALA A 12 29.59 23.40 16.35
CA ALA A 12 28.96 22.37 15.56
C ALA A 12 27.49 22.78 15.32
N VAL A 13 27.23 23.34 14.15
CA VAL A 13 25.86 23.61 13.70
C VAL A 13 25.19 22.29 13.37
N ALA A 14 24.40 21.79 14.31
CA ALA A 14 23.48 20.68 14.09
C ALA A 14 22.30 21.16 13.23
N ALA A 15 22.47 21.20 11.91
CA ALA A 15 21.44 21.65 10.96
C ALA A 15 20.46 20.56 10.53
N ALA A 16 20.54 19.35 11.11
CA ALA A 16 19.76 18.22 10.67
C ALA A 16 18.31 18.06 11.24
N PRO A 17 17.90 18.67 12.37
CA PRO A 17 16.51 18.46 12.83
C PRO A 17 15.49 19.48 12.28
N ALA A 18 15.92 20.60 11.72
CA ALA A 18 15.01 21.70 11.33
C ALA A 18 14.17 21.37 10.08
N LEU A 19 14.69 20.64 9.11
CA LEU A 19 13.95 20.26 7.89
C LEU A 19 12.90 19.19 8.17
N ALA A 20 13.19 18.23 9.06
CA ALA A 20 12.23 17.23 9.47
C ALA A 20 11.05 17.79 10.30
N GLN A 21 11.29 18.91 11.03
CA GLN A 21 10.23 19.58 11.79
C GLN A 21 9.33 20.46 10.90
N PHE A 22 9.83 20.97 9.76
CA PHE A 22 9.01 21.77 8.84
C PHE A 22 7.95 20.91 8.12
N ASP A 23 8.28 19.66 7.77
CA ASP A 23 7.34 18.73 7.15
C ASP A 23 6.19 18.32 8.10
N THR A 24 6.46 18.26 9.42
CA THR A 24 5.44 17.90 10.42
C THR A 24 4.46 19.03 10.71
N LEU A 25 4.82 20.28 10.52
CA LEU A 25 3.96 21.44 10.78
C LEU A 25 2.93 21.71 9.67
N THR A 26 3.19 21.21 8.45
CA THR A 26 2.28 21.36 7.30
C THR A 26 1.44 20.11 7.04
N GLN A 27 1.79 18.97 7.63
CA GLN A 27 1.11 17.71 7.43
C GLN A 27 -0.05 17.56 8.42
N LYS A 28 -1.25 17.27 7.90
CA LYS A 28 -2.43 17.04 8.75
C LYS A 28 -2.18 15.89 9.72
N PRO A 29 -2.68 15.97 10.98
CA PRO A 29 -2.38 15.00 12.03
C PRO A 29 -2.64 13.54 11.64
N ILE A 30 -3.72 13.26 10.90
CA ILE A 30 -4.04 11.90 10.46
C ILE A 30 -2.99 11.35 9.48
N VAL A 31 -2.43 12.17 8.59
CA VAL A 31 -1.39 11.73 7.63
C VAL A 31 -0.12 11.30 8.38
N ALA A 32 0.29 12.10 9.38
CA ALA A 32 1.44 11.77 10.22
C ALA A 32 1.19 10.49 11.05
N ALA A 33 -0.02 10.35 11.61
CA ALA A 33 -0.41 9.17 12.39
C ALA A 33 -0.40 7.88 11.55
N VAL A 34 -0.93 7.91 10.32
CA VAL A 34 -0.92 6.77 9.39
C VAL A 34 0.51 6.40 9.02
N ARG A 35 1.38 7.35 8.69
CA ARG A 35 2.79 7.07 8.38
C ARG A 35 3.55 6.47 9.57
N ALA A 36 3.19 6.87 10.79
CA ALA A 36 3.78 6.31 12.01
C ALA A 36 3.20 4.93 12.39
N GLY A 37 2.12 4.48 11.75
CA GLY A 37 1.41 3.26 12.14
C GLY A 37 0.67 3.39 13.48
N ASP A 38 0.43 4.62 13.95
CA ASP A 38 -0.18 4.90 15.24
C ASP A 38 -1.71 4.83 15.14
N GLU A 39 -2.24 3.62 15.34
CA GLU A 39 -3.69 3.35 15.26
C GLU A 39 -4.49 4.28 16.19
N GLU A 40 -4.02 4.49 17.42
CA GLU A 40 -4.76 5.29 18.39
C GLU A 40 -4.90 6.75 17.93
N LYS A 41 -3.82 7.35 17.44
CA LYS A 41 -3.88 8.71 16.86
C LYS A 41 -4.75 8.77 15.61
N VAL A 42 -4.73 7.72 14.76
CA VAL A 42 -5.64 7.63 13.60
C VAL A 42 -7.09 7.62 14.07
N ARG A 43 -7.45 6.79 15.06
CA ARG A 43 -8.81 6.76 15.63
C ARG A 43 -9.23 8.10 16.22
N GLN A 44 -8.34 8.73 16.98
CA GLN A 44 -8.61 10.06 17.56
C GLN A 44 -8.82 11.14 16.50
N ALA A 45 -8.03 11.11 15.42
CA ALA A 45 -8.20 12.04 14.30
C ALA A 45 -9.56 11.84 13.60
N LEU A 46 -9.94 10.57 13.36
CA LEU A 46 -11.23 10.23 12.75
C LEU A 46 -12.41 10.65 13.66
N LEU A 47 -12.31 10.45 14.97
CA LEU A 47 -13.32 10.90 15.93
C LEU A 47 -13.47 12.43 15.98
N LYS A 48 -12.40 13.17 15.69
CA LYS A 48 -12.42 14.64 15.54
C LYS A 48 -12.95 15.09 14.17
N GLY A 49 -13.37 14.17 13.30
CA GLY A 49 -13.93 14.45 11.99
C GLY A 49 -12.88 14.66 10.89
N GLU A 50 -11.63 14.25 11.10
CA GLU A 50 -10.66 14.29 10.00
C GLU A 50 -11.04 13.31 8.88
N ASN A 51 -10.88 13.74 7.64
CA ASN A 51 -11.26 12.96 6.47
C ASN A 51 -10.30 11.77 6.27
N PRO A 52 -10.78 10.49 6.30
CA PRO A 52 -9.96 9.30 6.05
C PRO A 52 -9.45 9.20 4.60
N ASN A 53 -10.06 9.94 3.67
CA ASN A 53 -9.74 9.91 2.25
C ASN A 53 -8.71 10.97 1.83
N GLN A 54 -7.92 11.46 2.77
CA GLN A 54 -6.80 12.33 2.45
C GLN A 54 -5.72 11.58 1.68
N ILE A 55 -4.94 12.34 0.93
CA ILE A 55 -3.77 11.86 0.21
C ILE A 55 -2.51 12.50 0.80
N ASP A 56 -1.38 11.82 0.68
CA ASP A 56 -0.08 12.39 1.03
C ASP A 56 0.46 13.33 -0.08
N THR A 57 1.63 13.90 0.15
CA THR A 57 2.32 14.79 -0.81
C THR A 57 2.66 14.09 -2.13
N SER A 58 2.75 12.76 -2.15
CA SER A 58 2.96 11.95 -3.35
C SER A 58 1.66 11.61 -4.09
N GLY A 59 0.50 11.99 -3.55
CA GLY A 59 -0.81 11.69 -4.09
C GLY A 59 -1.32 10.29 -3.74
N ARG A 60 -0.77 9.66 -2.70
CA ARG A 60 -1.18 8.32 -2.27
C ARG A 60 -2.28 8.43 -1.21
N PRO A 61 -3.42 7.71 -1.36
CA PRO A 61 -4.45 7.62 -0.35
C PRO A 61 -3.91 7.06 0.99
N LEU A 62 -4.42 7.54 2.13
CA LEU A 62 -3.98 7.06 3.45
C LEU A 62 -4.16 5.55 3.61
N LEU A 63 -5.28 5.00 3.12
CA LEU A 63 -5.55 3.56 3.15
C LEU A 63 -4.48 2.77 2.38
N MET A 64 -4.01 3.32 1.26
CA MET A 64 -2.93 2.70 0.48
C MET A 64 -1.61 2.72 1.23
N ILE A 65 -1.26 3.82 1.90
CA ILE A 65 -0.04 3.92 2.70
C ILE A 65 -0.06 2.84 3.79
N ALA A 66 -1.16 2.75 4.55
CA ALA A 66 -1.31 1.73 5.59
C ALA A 66 -1.19 0.29 5.02
N ALA A 67 -1.77 0.02 3.84
CA ALA A 67 -1.67 -1.28 3.17
C ALA A 67 -0.24 -1.57 2.67
N MET A 68 0.46 -0.58 2.14
CA MET A 68 1.87 -0.69 1.73
C MET A 68 2.78 -1.04 2.91
N ASP A 69 2.52 -0.49 4.08
CA ASP A 69 3.34 -0.65 5.27
C ASP A 69 2.91 -1.86 6.13
N GLY A 70 1.82 -2.57 5.75
CA GLY A 70 1.32 -3.75 6.46
C GLY A 70 0.67 -3.41 7.80
N GLN A 71 0.13 -2.22 7.95
CA GLN A 71 -0.43 -1.69 9.20
C GLN A 71 -1.89 -2.14 9.37
N ILE A 72 -2.12 -3.41 9.71
CA ILE A 72 -3.46 -4.03 9.77
C ILE A 72 -4.43 -3.20 10.63
N ALA A 73 -4.01 -2.77 11.83
CA ALA A 73 -4.86 -2.02 12.74
C ALA A 73 -5.25 -0.63 12.18
N VAL A 74 -4.31 0.04 11.48
CA VAL A 74 -4.56 1.33 10.83
C VAL A 74 -5.50 1.16 9.63
N VAL A 75 -5.32 0.09 8.84
CA VAL A 75 -6.24 -0.26 7.73
C VAL A 75 -7.66 -0.45 8.27
N ASP A 76 -7.83 -1.22 9.35
CA ASP A 76 -9.13 -1.42 9.99
C ASP A 76 -9.76 -0.11 10.46
N ALA A 77 -8.98 0.73 11.15
CA ALA A 77 -9.45 2.02 11.64
C ALA A 77 -9.90 2.94 10.48
N LEU A 78 -9.11 3.02 9.39
CA LEU A 78 -9.45 3.82 8.22
C LEU A 78 -10.70 3.30 7.51
N LEU A 79 -10.83 1.98 7.32
CA LEU A 79 -12.01 1.36 6.69
C LEU A 79 -13.28 1.54 7.51
N LYS A 80 -13.18 1.47 8.85
CA LYS A 80 -14.29 1.79 9.77
C LYS A 80 -14.64 3.29 9.75
N GLY A 81 -13.64 4.13 9.54
CA GLY A 81 -13.80 5.58 9.40
C GLY A 81 -14.34 6.03 8.03
N GLY A 82 -14.64 5.11 7.12
CA GLY A 82 -15.22 5.42 5.81
C GLY A 82 -14.17 5.69 4.71
N ALA A 83 -12.96 5.15 4.84
CA ALA A 83 -11.99 5.20 3.76
C ALA A 83 -12.50 4.45 2.52
N VAL A 84 -12.33 5.04 1.33
CA VAL A 84 -12.71 4.45 0.05
C VAL A 84 -11.70 3.37 -0.33
N ALA A 85 -12.13 2.09 -0.36
CA ALA A 85 -11.27 0.95 -0.61
C ALA A 85 -10.61 0.97 -2.00
N ASP A 86 -11.32 1.54 -3.00
CA ASP A 86 -10.85 1.64 -4.40
C ASP A 86 -10.16 2.98 -4.74
N ALA A 87 -9.80 3.80 -3.74
CA ALA A 87 -9.03 5.01 -3.98
C ALA A 87 -7.67 4.66 -4.60
N THR A 88 -7.28 5.43 -5.65
CA THR A 88 -6.06 5.17 -6.42
C THR A 88 -5.02 6.27 -6.24
N ASP A 89 -3.76 5.91 -6.41
CA ASP A 89 -2.68 6.86 -6.64
C ASP A 89 -2.64 7.32 -8.11
N ARG A 90 -1.60 8.11 -8.45
CA ARG A 90 -1.41 8.65 -9.80
C ARG A 90 -1.19 7.58 -10.87
N ASP A 91 -0.72 6.39 -10.50
CA ASP A 91 -0.45 5.28 -11.41
C ASP A 91 -1.61 4.26 -11.48
N GLY A 92 -2.72 4.55 -10.77
CA GLY A 92 -3.89 3.70 -10.72
C GLY A 92 -3.77 2.52 -9.76
N TYR A 93 -2.75 2.49 -8.89
CA TYR A 93 -2.70 1.48 -7.84
C TYR A 93 -3.81 1.70 -6.82
N THR A 94 -4.40 0.60 -6.35
CA THR A 94 -5.33 0.58 -5.20
C THR A 94 -4.63 -0.03 -3.98
N SER A 95 -5.27 0.12 -2.81
CA SER A 95 -4.80 -0.55 -1.58
C SER A 95 -4.76 -2.07 -1.74
N LEU A 96 -5.70 -2.67 -2.49
CA LEU A 96 -5.72 -4.11 -2.77
C LEU A 96 -4.54 -4.55 -3.64
N LEU A 97 -4.14 -3.75 -4.63
CA LEU A 97 -2.93 -4.01 -5.43
C LEU A 97 -1.67 -4.01 -4.53
N ARG A 98 -1.58 -3.09 -3.57
CA ARG A 98 -0.45 -3.02 -2.64
C ARG A 98 -0.44 -4.18 -1.65
N ALA A 99 -1.61 -4.57 -1.12
CA ALA A 99 -1.73 -5.77 -0.28
C ALA A 99 -1.32 -7.04 -1.05
N ALA A 100 -1.73 -7.15 -2.33
CA ALA A 100 -1.34 -8.25 -3.21
C ALA A 100 0.17 -8.26 -3.51
N GLU A 101 0.80 -7.09 -3.61
CA GLU A 101 2.24 -6.95 -3.80
C GLU A 101 3.04 -7.40 -2.57
N ARG A 102 2.54 -7.11 -1.37
CA ARG A 102 3.13 -7.57 -0.11
C ARG A 102 2.89 -9.06 0.17
N GLY A 103 1.85 -9.64 -0.39
CA GLY A 103 1.36 -10.96 -0.01
C GLY A 103 0.56 -10.94 1.31
N ASP A 104 0.04 -9.77 1.69
CA ASP A 104 -0.69 -9.57 2.94
C ASP A 104 -2.14 -10.03 2.79
N VAL A 105 -2.43 -11.25 3.26
CA VAL A 105 -3.74 -11.89 3.14
C VAL A 105 -4.79 -11.19 4.00
N ASP A 106 -4.41 -10.75 5.20
CA ASP A 106 -5.35 -10.14 6.14
C ASP A 106 -5.83 -8.78 5.62
N ILE A 107 -4.92 -7.95 5.16
CA ILE A 107 -5.26 -6.66 4.56
C ILE A 107 -6.07 -6.86 3.27
N ALA A 108 -5.69 -7.81 2.41
CA ALA A 108 -6.43 -8.10 1.19
C ALA A 108 -7.87 -8.55 1.50
N ASP A 109 -8.07 -9.42 2.49
CA ASP A 109 -9.37 -9.89 2.93
C ASP A 109 -10.24 -8.74 3.50
N MET A 110 -9.65 -7.89 4.34
CA MET A 110 -10.34 -6.71 4.88
C MET A 110 -10.83 -5.77 3.77
N LEU A 111 -9.99 -5.51 2.77
CA LEU A 111 -10.35 -4.67 1.63
C LEU A 111 -11.45 -5.30 0.79
N LEU A 112 -11.37 -6.60 0.48
CA LEU A 112 -12.38 -7.33 -0.28
C LEU A 112 -13.73 -7.38 0.46
N LYS A 113 -13.74 -7.57 1.79
CA LYS A 113 -14.95 -7.47 2.64
C LYS A 113 -15.56 -6.07 2.61
N LYS A 114 -14.80 -5.05 2.30
CA LYS A 114 -15.25 -3.66 2.07
C LYS A 114 -15.52 -3.36 0.60
N ASN A 115 -15.77 -4.41 -0.20
CA ASN A 115 -16.11 -4.35 -1.62
C ASN A 115 -15.03 -3.72 -2.52
N ALA A 116 -13.74 -3.84 -2.14
CA ALA A 116 -12.66 -3.47 -3.05
C ALA A 116 -12.75 -4.32 -4.33
N LYS A 117 -12.57 -3.68 -5.48
CA LYS A 117 -12.65 -4.32 -6.80
C LYS A 117 -11.49 -5.30 -7.00
N SER A 118 -11.78 -6.62 -6.95
CA SER A 118 -10.79 -7.69 -7.18
C SER A 118 -10.10 -7.60 -8.55
N ASN A 119 -10.74 -6.95 -9.53
CA ASN A 119 -10.27 -6.75 -10.89
C ASN A 119 -9.85 -5.30 -11.20
N ALA A 120 -9.53 -4.49 -10.17
CA ALA A 120 -8.98 -3.15 -10.37
C ALA A 120 -7.70 -3.22 -11.21
N GLN A 121 -7.48 -2.23 -12.07
CA GLN A 121 -6.31 -2.19 -12.96
C GLN A 121 -5.51 -0.91 -12.74
N THR A 122 -4.19 -1.05 -12.74
CA THR A 122 -3.27 0.09 -12.86
C THR A 122 -3.38 0.74 -14.25
N ARG A 123 -2.67 1.84 -14.48
CA ARG A 123 -2.55 2.46 -15.81
C ARG A 123 -1.92 1.55 -16.86
N GLN A 124 -1.25 0.46 -16.48
CA GLN A 124 -0.70 -0.55 -17.36
C GLN A 124 -1.63 -1.77 -17.54
N GLY A 125 -2.82 -1.74 -16.94
CA GLY A 125 -3.76 -2.85 -16.99
C GLY A 125 -3.46 -3.97 -15.99
N VAL A 126 -2.48 -3.80 -15.10
CA VAL A 126 -2.07 -4.84 -14.15
C VAL A 126 -3.11 -4.98 -13.03
N THR A 127 -3.54 -6.22 -12.75
CA THR A 127 -4.52 -6.55 -11.70
C THR A 127 -3.85 -7.07 -10.42
N PRO A 128 -4.55 -7.08 -9.26
CA PRO A 128 -4.05 -7.70 -8.03
C PRO A 128 -3.66 -9.18 -8.22
N LEU A 129 -4.44 -9.93 -9.02
CA LEU A 129 -4.17 -11.35 -9.30
C LEU A 129 -2.86 -11.53 -10.08
N MET A 130 -2.56 -10.66 -11.03
CA MET A 130 -1.30 -10.69 -11.78
C MET A 130 -0.10 -10.42 -10.88
N VAL A 131 -0.21 -9.43 -9.98
CA VAL A 131 0.84 -9.08 -9.03
C VAL A 131 1.12 -10.23 -8.08
N ALA A 132 0.07 -10.78 -7.44
CA ALA A 132 0.19 -11.91 -6.53
C ALA A 132 0.77 -13.15 -7.23
N ALA A 133 0.35 -13.44 -8.47
CA ALA A 133 0.85 -14.55 -9.27
C ALA A 133 2.33 -14.39 -9.61
N ARG A 134 2.76 -13.19 -10.02
CA ARG A 134 4.15 -12.86 -10.32
C ARG A 134 5.06 -13.07 -9.11
N LEU A 135 4.63 -12.58 -7.95
CA LEU A 135 5.45 -12.59 -6.74
C LEU A 135 5.40 -13.92 -5.98
N GLY A 136 4.45 -14.81 -6.30
CA GLY A 136 4.38 -16.12 -5.68
C GLY A 136 3.48 -16.18 -4.43
N HIS A 137 2.61 -15.20 -4.24
CA HIS A 137 1.72 -15.09 -3.08
C HIS A 137 0.47 -15.98 -3.22
N ALA A 138 0.66 -17.29 -3.04
CA ALA A 138 -0.37 -18.31 -3.29
C ALA A 138 -1.67 -18.10 -2.50
N GLU A 139 -1.58 -17.69 -1.23
CA GLU A 139 -2.76 -17.44 -0.41
C GLU A 139 -3.57 -16.22 -0.90
N VAL A 140 -2.88 -15.16 -1.32
CA VAL A 140 -3.53 -13.99 -1.92
C VAL A 140 -4.17 -14.36 -3.25
N VAL A 141 -3.51 -15.19 -4.09
CA VAL A 141 -4.10 -15.72 -5.33
C VAL A 141 -5.40 -16.48 -5.03
N ARG A 142 -5.38 -17.37 -4.03
CA ARG A 142 -6.57 -18.14 -3.63
C ARG A 142 -7.68 -17.21 -3.16
N LEU A 143 -7.37 -16.24 -2.32
CA LEU A 143 -8.32 -15.24 -1.82
C LEU A 143 -8.94 -14.42 -2.95
N LEU A 144 -8.13 -13.92 -3.88
CA LEU A 144 -8.61 -13.13 -5.02
C LEU A 144 -9.53 -13.95 -5.94
N LEU A 145 -9.16 -15.20 -6.26
CA LEU A 145 -10.00 -16.10 -7.07
C LEU A 145 -11.34 -16.40 -6.38
N ALA A 146 -11.33 -16.63 -5.06
CA ALA A 146 -12.57 -16.81 -4.27
C ALA A 146 -13.45 -15.54 -4.30
N ASN A 147 -12.86 -14.36 -4.47
CA ASN A 147 -13.55 -13.08 -4.60
C ASN A 147 -13.72 -12.64 -6.06
N LYS A 148 -13.87 -13.60 -6.98
CA LYS A 148 -14.23 -13.39 -8.40
C LYS A 148 -13.19 -12.58 -9.20
N ALA A 149 -11.91 -12.63 -8.83
CA ALA A 149 -10.87 -12.14 -9.71
C ALA A 149 -10.85 -12.93 -11.01
N ASP A 150 -10.85 -12.25 -12.15
CA ASP A 150 -10.83 -12.87 -13.47
C ASP A 150 -9.42 -13.36 -13.81
N PRO A 151 -9.19 -14.69 -13.92
CA PRO A 151 -7.88 -15.23 -14.24
C PRO A 151 -7.46 -14.96 -15.70
N ASN A 152 -8.41 -14.59 -16.57
CA ASN A 152 -8.19 -14.37 -18.00
C ASN A 152 -8.06 -12.88 -18.37
N LYS A 153 -8.25 -11.96 -17.41
CA LYS A 153 -8.11 -10.53 -17.66
C LYS A 153 -6.67 -10.21 -18.07
N PRO A 154 -6.44 -9.61 -19.25
CA PRO A 154 -5.08 -9.26 -19.68
C PRO A 154 -4.66 -7.87 -19.16
N ASP A 155 -3.37 -7.65 -19.02
CA ASP A 155 -2.78 -6.31 -18.98
C ASP A 155 -2.76 -5.69 -20.39
N PHE A 156 -2.34 -4.44 -20.52
CA PHE A 156 -2.33 -3.75 -21.83
C PHE A 156 -1.25 -4.28 -22.80
N THR A 157 -0.41 -5.23 -22.37
CA THR A 157 0.52 -5.97 -23.23
C THR A 157 0.02 -7.38 -23.58
N GLY A 158 -1.22 -7.72 -23.17
CA GLY A 158 -1.84 -9.02 -23.41
C GLY A 158 -1.47 -10.12 -22.42
N ARG A 159 -0.69 -9.83 -21.37
CA ARG A 159 -0.28 -10.85 -20.38
C ARG A 159 -1.35 -11.04 -19.33
N THR A 160 -1.65 -12.30 -19.02
CA THR A 160 -2.60 -12.70 -17.95
C THR A 160 -1.84 -13.08 -16.67
N ALA A 161 -2.58 -13.33 -15.59
CA ALA A 161 -2.01 -13.86 -14.34
C ALA A 161 -1.24 -15.18 -14.58
N LEU A 162 -1.72 -16.04 -15.47
CA LEU A 162 -1.06 -17.29 -15.85
C LEU A 162 0.28 -17.02 -16.55
N THR A 163 0.34 -16.05 -17.46
CA THR A 163 1.60 -15.63 -18.09
C THR A 163 2.63 -15.17 -17.08
N TYR A 164 2.21 -14.35 -16.10
CA TYR A 164 3.07 -13.89 -15.03
C TYR A 164 3.57 -15.03 -14.12
N ALA A 165 2.70 -16.01 -13.78
CA ALA A 165 3.09 -17.18 -13.00
C ALA A 165 4.15 -18.02 -13.72
N LYS A 166 3.95 -18.30 -15.02
CA LYS A 166 4.91 -19.04 -15.86
C LYS A 166 6.28 -18.36 -15.95
N GLN A 167 6.29 -17.07 -16.29
CA GLN A 167 7.53 -16.29 -16.44
C GLN A 167 8.37 -16.23 -15.15
N ASN A 168 7.72 -16.42 -14.00
CA ASN A 168 8.37 -16.37 -12.69
C ASN A 168 8.47 -17.76 -12.00
N ASN A 169 8.27 -18.85 -12.76
CA ASN A 169 8.39 -20.23 -12.29
C ASN A 169 7.50 -20.55 -11.07
N ARG A 170 6.26 -20.07 -11.05
CA ARG A 170 5.28 -20.24 -9.97
C ARG A 170 4.35 -21.43 -10.23
N GLY A 171 4.86 -22.66 -10.35
CA GLY A 171 4.12 -23.84 -10.78
C GLY A 171 2.89 -24.17 -9.93
N SER A 172 2.91 -23.95 -8.61
CA SER A 172 1.74 -24.12 -7.75
C SER A 172 0.63 -23.12 -8.09
N ILE A 173 0.99 -21.88 -8.39
CA ILE A 173 0.03 -20.82 -8.78
C ILE A 173 -0.50 -21.09 -10.19
N GLU A 174 0.34 -21.54 -11.13
CA GLU A 174 -0.14 -21.97 -12.46
C GLU A 174 -1.23 -23.01 -12.33
N THR A 175 -1.01 -24.03 -11.47
CA THR A 175 -2.00 -25.07 -11.22
C THR A 175 -3.30 -24.51 -10.65
N MET A 176 -3.23 -23.56 -9.70
CA MET A 176 -4.40 -22.89 -9.13
C MET A 176 -5.17 -22.09 -10.20
N LEU A 177 -4.45 -21.30 -11.00
CA LEU A 177 -5.04 -20.47 -12.04
C LEU A 177 -5.73 -21.32 -13.12
N ARG A 178 -5.10 -22.44 -13.56
CA ARG A 178 -5.72 -23.38 -14.51
C ARG A 178 -6.99 -24.03 -13.95
N LYS A 179 -6.98 -24.42 -12.67
CA LYS A 179 -8.18 -24.94 -12.00
C LYS A 179 -9.29 -23.90 -11.91
N ALA A 180 -8.94 -22.62 -11.85
CA ALA A 180 -9.88 -21.50 -11.87
C ALA A 180 -10.31 -21.07 -13.28
N GLY A 181 -9.91 -21.80 -14.34
CA GLY A 181 -10.31 -21.54 -15.72
C GLY A 181 -9.39 -20.57 -16.47
N ALA A 182 -8.15 -20.36 -16.03
CA ALA A 182 -7.17 -19.60 -16.78
C ALA A 182 -6.81 -20.30 -18.11
N ARG A 183 -6.83 -19.53 -19.18
CA ARG A 183 -6.49 -19.96 -20.56
C ARG A 183 -5.15 -19.37 -20.97
N GLU A 184 -4.52 -19.97 -21.98
CA GLU A 184 -3.28 -19.46 -22.57
C GLU A 184 -3.55 -18.26 -23.48
#